data_62a06e591eeb87f41f625c19db9c1fee
#
_entry.id   62a06e591eeb87f41f625c19db9c1fee
#
_cell.length_a   1.000
_cell.length_b   1.000
_cell.length_c   1.000
_cell.angle_alpha   90.00
_cell.angle_beta   90.00
_cell.angle_gamma   90.00
#
_symmetry.space_group_name_H-M   'P 1'
#
loop_
_entity.id
_entity.type
_entity.pdbx_description
1 polymer ?
#
loop_
_entity_poly.entity_id
_entity_poly.type
_entity_poly.pdbx_seq_one_letter_code
_entity_poly.pdbx_strand_id
1 'polypeptide(L)'
;MDKISQSKNELENIKILLERKSKEVEIIKQVSNQINKSLDLNLIASSMLSLMNEFFGFEHSMILLVSENKKHLKVLETYGYKNKGVGAKVEFGVGVIGIVAEKKKLMRMANLGMQRSYMQAIRDQVKITNKNKLQAADVYKVLSISE
;
A
#
# COMPACT_ATOMS: atom_id res chain seq x y z
N MET A 1 42.77 15.48 7.97
CA MET A 1 41.80 14.66 8.77
C MET A 1 40.44 14.46 8.07
N ASP A 2 40.06 15.26 7.11
CA ASP A 2 38.71 15.20 6.49
C ASP A 2 38.44 14.05 5.47
N LYS A 3 39.45 13.61 4.72
CA LYS A 3 39.26 12.56 3.69
C LYS A 3 38.88 11.20 4.27
N ILE A 4 39.41 10.83 5.41
CA ILE A 4 39.09 9.54 6.07
C ILE A 4 37.66 9.56 6.61
N SER A 5 37.20 10.68 7.11
CA SER A 5 35.84 10.87 7.63
C SER A 5 34.80 10.83 6.51
N GLN A 6 35.10 11.47 5.35
CA GLN A 6 34.26 11.41 4.17
C GLN A 6 34.14 9.99 3.61
N SER A 7 35.28 9.28 3.43
CA SER A 7 35.25 7.88 2.96
C SER A 7 34.48 6.95 3.88
N LYS A 8 34.52 7.19 5.20
CA LYS A 8 33.77 6.39 6.17
C LYS A 8 32.25 6.62 6.06
N ASN A 9 31.84 7.86 5.85
CA ASN A 9 30.42 8.20 5.63
C ASN A 9 29.90 7.64 4.31
N GLU A 10 30.70 7.70 3.22
CA GLU A 10 30.34 7.12 1.94
C GLU A 10 30.19 5.60 2.04
N LEU A 11 31.07 4.93 2.78
CA LEU A 11 31.02 3.49 2.99
C LEU A 11 29.76 3.07 3.77
N GLU A 12 29.38 3.84 4.78
CA GLU A 12 28.17 3.62 5.56
C GLU A 12 26.90 3.79 4.70
N ASN A 13 26.86 4.86 3.88
CA ASN A 13 25.75 5.10 2.97
C ASN A 13 25.61 3.99 1.92
N ILE A 14 26.73 3.49 1.37
CA ILE A 14 26.75 2.38 0.42
C ILE A 14 26.24 1.11 1.10
N LYS A 15 26.64 0.85 2.34
CA LYS A 15 26.19 -0.31 3.11
C LYS A 15 24.67 -0.29 3.33
N ILE A 16 24.13 0.84 3.76
CA ILE A 16 22.67 1.03 3.93
C ILE A 16 21.94 0.81 2.61
N LEU A 17 22.46 1.36 1.51
CA LEU A 17 21.87 1.17 0.19
C LEU A 17 21.89 -0.29 -0.24
N LEU A 18 23.00 -0.98 0.02
CA LEU A 18 23.18 -2.40 -0.32
C LEU A 18 22.21 -3.29 0.48
N GLU A 19 22.05 -3.03 1.77
CA GLU A 19 21.09 -3.72 2.63
C GLU A 19 19.65 -3.53 2.13
N ARG A 20 19.31 -2.29 1.75
CA ARG A 20 17.99 -1.99 1.17
C ARG A 20 17.75 -2.73 -0.14
N LYS A 21 18.73 -2.74 -1.03
CA LYS A 21 18.65 -3.47 -2.31
C LYS A 21 18.59 -4.98 -2.11
N SER A 22 19.31 -5.51 -1.17
CA SER A 22 19.27 -6.93 -0.81
C SER A 22 17.87 -7.33 -0.32
N LYS A 23 17.24 -6.50 0.53
CA LYS A 23 15.85 -6.71 0.96
C LYS A 23 14.86 -6.68 -0.20
N GLU A 24 14.99 -5.73 -1.12
CA GLU A 24 14.14 -5.65 -2.32
C GLU A 24 14.23 -6.94 -3.15
N VAL A 25 15.44 -7.44 -3.38
CA VAL A 25 15.66 -8.68 -4.13
C VAL A 25 15.07 -9.90 -3.42
N GLU A 26 15.21 -9.98 -2.11
CA GLU A 26 14.64 -11.06 -1.29
C GLU A 26 13.11 -11.10 -1.39
N ILE A 27 12.46 -9.94 -1.32
CA ILE A 27 11.00 -9.82 -1.50
C ILE A 27 10.58 -10.33 -2.87
N ILE A 28 11.24 -9.87 -3.94
CA ILE A 28 10.94 -10.30 -5.31
C ILE A 28 11.05 -11.82 -5.42
N LYS A 29 12.08 -12.41 -4.84
CA LYS A 29 12.31 -13.84 -4.84
C LYS A 29 11.23 -14.62 -4.09
N GLN A 30 10.82 -14.14 -2.92
CA GLN A 30 9.77 -14.76 -2.12
C GLN A 30 8.41 -14.67 -2.82
N VAL A 31 8.05 -13.49 -3.37
CA VAL A 31 6.83 -13.31 -4.17
C VAL A 31 6.81 -14.24 -5.38
N SER A 32 7.92 -14.31 -6.12
CA SER A 32 8.02 -15.21 -7.28
C SER A 32 7.84 -16.68 -6.90
N ASN A 33 8.41 -17.10 -5.78
CA ASN A 33 8.24 -18.46 -5.29
C ASN A 33 6.80 -18.77 -4.84
N GLN A 34 6.09 -17.81 -4.26
CA GLN A 34 4.69 -17.93 -3.86
C GLN A 34 3.77 -18.05 -5.09
N ILE A 35 3.98 -17.21 -6.10
CA ILE A 35 3.21 -17.24 -7.35
C ILE A 35 3.34 -18.63 -8.02
N ASN A 36 4.52 -19.21 -8.02
CA ASN A 36 4.77 -20.52 -8.62
C ASN A 36 4.15 -21.69 -7.84
N LYS A 37 3.82 -21.49 -6.55
CA LYS A 37 3.27 -22.55 -5.69
C LYS A 37 1.75 -22.56 -5.62
N SER A 38 1.08 -21.48 -5.93
CA SER A 38 -0.38 -21.35 -5.79
C SER A 38 -0.98 -20.50 -6.89
N LEU A 39 -2.04 -21.00 -7.50
CA LEU A 39 -2.92 -20.24 -8.38
C LEU A 39 -4.00 -19.44 -7.60
N ASP A 40 -3.97 -19.51 -6.26
CA ASP A 40 -4.92 -18.79 -5.42
C ASP A 40 -4.46 -17.34 -5.20
N LEU A 41 -5.15 -16.43 -5.85
CA LEU A 41 -4.90 -14.99 -5.76
C LEU A 41 -4.97 -14.44 -4.33
N ASN A 42 -5.80 -15.03 -3.46
CA ASN A 42 -5.94 -14.57 -2.07
C ASN A 42 -4.69 -14.95 -1.27
N LEU A 43 -4.14 -16.15 -1.47
CA LEU A 43 -2.89 -16.57 -0.84
C LEU A 43 -1.71 -15.72 -1.29
N ILE A 44 -1.64 -15.41 -2.58
CA ILE A 44 -0.60 -14.51 -3.12
C ILE A 44 -0.72 -13.12 -2.50
N ALA A 45 -1.93 -12.56 -2.49
CA ALA A 45 -2.18 -11.24 -1.95
C ALA A 45 -1.85 -11.14 -0.45
N SER A 46 -2.29 -12.11 0.36
CA SER A 46 -2.00 -12.12 1.80
C SER A 46 -0.50 -12.26 2.09
N SER A 47 0.19 -13.11 1.33
CA SER A 47 1.64 -13.25 1.45
C SER A 47 2.38 -11.96 1.09
N MET A 48 1.98 -11.28 0.00
CA MET A 48 2.55 -9.98 -0.39
C MET A 48 2.37 -8.94 0.71
N LEU A 49 1.18 -8.82 1.28
CA LEU A 49 0.90 -7.84 2.32
C LEU A 49 1.69 -8.13 3.61
N SER A 50 1.86 -9.41 3.97
CA SER A 50 2.69 -9.81 5.11
C SER A 50 4.15 -9.44 4.89
N LEU A 51 4.69 -9.70 3.69
CA LEU A 51 6.06 -9.32 3.32
C LEU A 51 6.25 -7.80 3.33
N MET A 52 5.25 -7.04 2.88
CA MET A 52 5.29 -5.57 2.95
C MET A 52 5.38 -5.06 4.39
N ASN A 53 4.70 -5.70 5.32
CA ASN A 53 4.85 -5.39 6.74
C ASN A 53 6.23 -5.77 7.27
N GLU A 54 6.68 -6.99 6.99
CA GLU A 54 7.95 -7.53 7.51
C GLU A 54 9.16 -6.73 7.03
N PHE A 55 9.23 -6.41 5.74
CA PHE A 55 10.42 -5.79 5.14
C PHE A 55 10.39 -4.26 5.12
N PHE A 56 9.20 -3.66 5.03
CA PHE A 56 9.05 -2.21 4.92
C PHE A 56 8.37 -1.57 6.13
N GLY A 57 7.86 -2.38 7.08
CA GLY A 57 7.16 -1.88 8.25
C GLY A 57 5.80 -1.27 7.96
N PHE A 58 5.15 -1.63 6.85
CA PHE A 58 3.81 -1.13 6.55
C PHE A 58 2.79 -1.75 7.50
N GLU A 59 2.37 -0.98 8.49
CA GLU A 59 1.41 -1.44 9.49
C GLU A 59 0.03 -1.74 8.88
N HIS A 60 -0.35 -1.02 7.83
CA HIS A 60 -1.64 -1.14 7.17
C HIS A 60 -1.45 -1.12 5.66
N SER A 61 -1.95 -2.14 4.99
CA SER A 61 -1.86 -2.25 3.53
C SER A 61 -3.05 -3.00 2.95
N MET A 62 -3.36 -2.77 1.68
CA MET A 62 -4.43 -3.47 0.98
C MET A 62 -4.14 -3.63 -0.50
N ILE A 63 -4.67 -4.69 -1.08
CA ILE A 63 -4.65 -4.95 -2.52
C ILE A 63 -6.08 -4.86 -3.05
N LEU A 64 -6.24 -4.07 -4.10
CA LEU A 64 -7.51 -3.94 -4.82
C LEU A 64 -7.31 -4.42 -6.26
N LEU A 65 -8.30 -5.11 -6.79
CA LEU A 65 -8.36 -5.52 -8.18
C LEU A 65 -9.49 -4.80 -8.90
N VAL A 66 -9.29 -4.57 -10.18
CA VAL A 66 -10.34 -4.07 -11.07
C VAL A 66 -11.40 -5.16 -11.21
N SER A 67 -12.67 -4.80 -11.00
CA SER A 67 -13.79 -5.71 -11.22
C SER A 67 -13.89 -6.16 -12.69
N GLU A 68 -14.48 -7.32 -12.94
CA GLU A 68 -14.66 -7.89 -14.30
C GLU A 68 -15.32 -6.91 -15.27
N ASN A 69 -16.31 -6.16 -14.78
CA ASN A 69 -17.01 -5.16 -15.58
C ASN A 69 -16.26 -3.83 -15.72
N LYS A 70 -15.04 -3.72 -15.15
CA LYS A 70 -14.16 -2.54 -15.18
C LYS A 70 -14.77 -1.25 -14.61
N LYS A 71 -15.86 -1.33 -13.84
CA LYS A 71 -16.56 -0.14 -13.30
C LYS A 71 -16.06 0.29 -11.93
N HIS A 72 -15.44 -0.60 -11.16
CA HIS A 72 -14.98 -0.32 -9.81
C HIS A 72 -13.79 -1.21 -9.45
N LEU A 73 -13.10 -0.83 -8.38
CA LEU A 73 -12.11 -1.66 -7.71
C LEU A 73 -12.80 -2.50 -6.63
N LYS A 74 -12.32 -3.70 -6.40
CA LYS A 74 -12.75 -4.58 -5.31
C LYS A 74 -11.56 -4.90 -4.43
N VAL A 75 -11.71 -4.75 -3.12
CA VAL A 75 -10.68 -5.14 -2.15
C VAL A 75 -10.52 -6.65 -2.18
N LEU A 76 -9.32 -7.10 -2.53
CA LEU A 76 -8.95 -8.52 -2.57
C LEU A 76 -8.51 -8.98 -1.18
N GLU A 77 -7.54 -8.30 -0.58
CA GLU A 77 -6.99 -8.63 0.73
C GLU A 77 -6.47 -7.39 1.44
N THR A 78 -6.40 -7.46 2.78
CA THR A 78 -5.92 -6.36 3.64
C THR A 78 -5.05 -6.90 4.77
N TYR A 79 -4.10 -6.06 5.22
CA TYR A 79 -3.24 -6.33 6.37
C TYR A 79 -3.33 -5.18 7.37
N GLY A 80 -3.33 -5.49 8.68
CA GLY A 80 -3.31 -4.51 9.76
C GLY A 80 -4.67 -3.88 10.12
N TYR A 81 -5.73 -4.16 9.39
CA TYR A 81 -7.06 -3.62 9.66
C TYR A 81 -7.89 -4.53 10.57
N LYS A 82 -8.56 -3.94 11.58
CA LYS A 82 -9.50 -4.69 12.45
C LYS A 82 -10.66 -5.28 11.65
N ASN A 83 -11.22 -4.50 10.71
CA ASN A 83 -12.20 -4.95 9.73
C ASN A 83 -11.51 -5.10 8.39
N LYS A 84 -11.36 -6.33 7.91
CA LYS A 84 -10.64 -6.61 6.67
C LYS A 84 -11.22 -5.90 5.45
N GLY A 85 -12.52 -5.59 5.43
CA GLY A 85 -13.16 -4.90 4.30
C GLY A 85 -13.03 -5.63 2.96
N VAL A 86 -12.64 -6.91 2.97
CA VAL A 86 -12.52 -7.73 1.76
C VAL A 86 -13.86 -7.76 1.01
N GLY A 87 -13.80 -7.55 -0.30
CA GLY A 87 -14.98 -7.44 -1.15
C GLY A 87 -15.61 -6.05 -1.23
N ALA A 88 -15.15 -5.08 -0.42
CA ALA A 88 -15.60 -3.69 -0.52
C ALA A 88 -15.26 -3.11 -1.90
N LYS A 89 -16.13 -2.22 -2.39
CA LYS A 89 -16.02 -1.62 -3.72
C LYS A 89 -15.62 -0.15 -3.61
N VAL A 90 -14.73 0.27 -4.50
CA VAL A 90 -14.30 1.66 -4.66
C VAL A 90 -14.49 2.06 -6.12
N GLU A 91 -15.25 3.10 -6.38
CA GLU A 91 -15.48 3.59 -7.75
C GLU A 91 -14.24 4.33 -8.27
N PHE A 92 -13.96 4.22 -9.56
CA PHE A 92 -12.92 5.01 -10.22
C PHE A 92 -13.24 6.51 -10.11
N GLY A 93 -12.21 7.34 -9.89
CA GLY A 93 -12.35 8.79 -9.73
C GLY A 93 -12.91 9.22 -8.38
N VAL A 94 -13.36 8.30 -7.52
CA VAL A 94 -13.96 8.63 -6.23
C VAL A 94 -12.99 8.36 -5.08
N GLY A 95 -12.74 9.39 -4.28
CA GLY A 95 -11.75 9.34 -3.21
C GLY A 95 -10.32 9.19 -3.71
N VAL A 96 -9.37 9.09 -2.78
CA VAL A 96 -7.94 9.00 -3.15
C VAL A 96 -7.64 7.74 -3.94
N ILE A 97 -8.12 6.59 -3.48
CA ILE A 97 -7.88 5.30 -4.13
C ILE A 97 -8.46 5.28 -5.56
N GLY A 98 -9.71 5.75 -5.71
CA GLY A 98 -10.36 5.80 -7.02
C GLY A 98 -9.66 6.73 -8.00
N ILE A 99 -9.18 7.89 -7.54
CA ILE A 99 -8.40 8.84 -8.34
C ILE A 99 -7.06 8.24 -8.77
N VAL A 100 -6.35 7.59 -7.85
CA VAL A 100 -5.08 6.92 -8.15
C VAL A 100 -5.27 5.83 -9.20
N ALA A 101 -6.32 5.03 -9.05
CA ALA A 101 -6.63 3.96 -9.98
C ALA A 101 -7.02 4.48 -11.38
N GLU A 102 -7.83 5.53 -11.43
CA GLU A 102 -8.24 6.17 -12.69
C GLU A 102 -7.03 6.77 -13.43
N LYS A 103 -6.20 7.52 -12.70
CA LYS A 103 -5.03 8.18 -13.28
C LYS A 103 -3.85 7.23 -13.52
N LYS A 104 -3.87 6.04 -12.94
CA LYS A 104 -2.77 5.05 -12.99
C LYS A 104 -1.41 5.66 -12.62
N LYS A 105 -1.40 6.55 -11.63
CA LYS A 105 -0.22 7.27 -11.15
C LYS A 105 -0.06 7.08 -9.66
N LEU A 106 1.19 6.87 -9.23
CA LEU A 106 1.53 6.87 -7.81
C LEU A 106 1.17 8.21 -7.18
N MET A 107 0.49 8.17 -6.04
CA MET A 107 0.21 9.34 -5.21
C MET A 107 0.80 9.11 -3.82
N ARG A 108 1.69 10.01 -3.40
CA ARG A 108 2.22 10.05 -2.04
C ARG A 108 1.61 11.24 -1.31
N MET A 109 1.04 10.99 -0.14
CA MET A 109 0.41 12.01 0.68
C MET A 109 1.09 12.03 2.05
N ALA A 110 1.59 13.20 2.46
CA ALA A 110 2.14 13.45 3.78
C ALA A 110 1.20 14.39 4.57
N ASN A 111 1.30 14.36 5.90
CA ASN A 111 0.58 15.28 6.80
C ASN A 111 -0.95 15.31 6.62
N LEU A 112 -1.56 14.14 6.47
CA LEU A 112 -3.02 14.00 6.28
C LEU A 112 -3.84 14.68 7.40
N GLY A 113 -3.28 14.81 8.60
CA GLY A 113 -3.93 15.50 9.72
C GLY A 113 -4.17 16.99 9.49
N MET A 114 -3.30 17.67 8.74
CA MET A 114 -3.45 19.11 8.40
C MET A 114 -4.48 19.37 7.29
N GLN A 115 -4.82 18.35 6.52
CA GLN A 115 -5.77 18.47 5.39
C GLN A 115 -7.16 17.94 5.74
N ARG A 116 -7.60 18.11 6.98
CA ARG A 116 -8.91 17.59 7.45
C ARG A 116 -10.09 18.02 6.56
N SER A 117 -10.11 19.28 6.11
CA SER A 117 -11.18 19.78 5.24
C SER A 117 -11.19 19.11 3.87
N TYR A 118 -10.02 18.92 3.26
CA TYR A 118 -9.88 18.21 2.00
C TYR A 118 -10.28 16.74 2.14
N MET A 119 -9.83 16.10 3.21
CA MET A 119 -10.17 14.71 3.51
C MET A 119 -11.67 14.52 3.81
N GLN A 120 -12.31 15.52 4.40
CA GLN A 120 -13.75 15.51 4.65
C GLN A 120 -14.54 15.62 3.35
N ALA A 121 -14.14 16.50 2.44
CA ALA A 121 -14.74 16.62 1.11
C ALA A 121 -14.60 15.31 0.29
N ILE A 122 -13.45 14.62 0.40
CA ILE A 122 -13.27 13.31 -0.22
C ILE A 122 -14.18 12.26 0.43
N ARG A 123 -14.33 12.25 1.76
CA ARG A 123 -15.24 11.35 2.49
C ARG A 123 -16.68 11.47 2.02
N ASP A 124 -17.14 12.70 1.84
CA ASP A 124 -18.53 12.99 1.44
C ASP A 124 -18.81 12.50 0.01
N GLN A 125 -17.76 12.37 -0.82
CA GLN A 125 -17.85 11.86 -2.19
C GLN A 125 -17.73 10.33 -2.28
N VAL A 126 -17.17 9.67 -1.26
CA VAL A 126 -17.02 8.21 -1.28
C VAL A 126 -18.31 7.52 -0.90
N LYS A 127 -19.17 7.22 -1.85
CA LYS A 127 -20.30 6.31 -1.67
C LYS A 127 -19.79 4.87 -1.61
N ILE A 128 -19.54 4.39 -0.39
CA ILE A 128 -19.21 2.98 -0.17
C ILE A 128 -20.53 2.21 -0.15
N THR A 129 -20.83 1.53 -1.25
CA THR A 129 -22.04 0.73 -1.42
C THR A 129 -21.73 -0.72 -1.01
N ASN A 130 -22.13 -1.12 0.17
CA ASN A 130 -22.49 -2.48 0.60
C ASN A 130 -22.22 -2.76 2.09
N LYS A 131 -22.74 -3.89 2.62
CA LYS A 131 -22.63 -4.33 4.03
C LYS A 131 -21.17 -4.48 4.56
N ASN A 132 -20.18 -4.58 3.69
CA ASN A 132 -18.75 -4.62 4.02
C ASN A 132 -18.11 -3.25 3.72
N LYS A 133 -18.55 -2.21 4.41
CA LYS A 133 -18.01 -0.86 4.24
C LYS A 133 -16.67 -0.75 4.95
N LEU A 134 -15.61 -0.46 4.20
CA LEU A 134 -14.42 0.19 4.75
C LEU A 134 -14.85 1.58 5.25
N GLN A 135 -14.60 1.88 6.52
CA GLN A 135 -14.78 3.25 6.98
C GLN A 135 -13.78 4.14 6.24
N ALA A 136 -14.22 5.34 5.85
CA ALA A 136 -13.34 6.28 5.14
C ALA A 136 -12.02 6.53 5.88
N ALA A 137 -12.02 6.48 7.23
CA ALA A 137 -10.84 6.57 8.06
C ALA A 137 -9.82 5.45 7.82
N ASP A 138 -10.28 4.22 7.52
CA ASP A 138 -9.40 3.07 7.30
C ASP A 138 -8.73 3.14 5.92
N VAL A 139 -9.41 3.71 4.93
CA VAL A 139 -8.86 3.91 3.58
C VAL A 139 -7.68 4.90 3.59
N TYR A 140 -7.68 5.87 4.51
CA TYR A 140 -6.63 6.91 4.59
C TYR A 140 -5.38 6.46 5.34
N LYS A 141 -5.48 5.48 6.23
CA LYS A 141 -4.31 4.90 6.90
C LYS A 141 -3.38 4.16 5.93
N VAL A 142 -3.91 3.67 4.80
CA VAL A 142 -3.12 2.99 3.76
C VAL A 142 -2.07 3.91 3.13
N LEU A 143 -2.30 5.21 3.14
CA LEU A 143 -1.46 6.19 2.45
C LEU A 143 -0.50 6.93 3.40
N SER A 144 -0.63 6.75 4.71
CA SER A 144 0.31 7.29 5.67
C SER A 144 1.49 6.32 5.82
N ILE A 145 2.59 6.65 5.17
CA ILE A 145 3.89 6.06 5.51
C ILE A 145 4.27 6.71 6.83
N SER A 146 4.36 5.92 7.90
CA SER A 146 4.97 6.37 9.15
C SER A 146 6.42 6.78 8.83
N GLU A 147 6.79 8.01 9.21
CA GLU A 147 8.19 8.44 9.23
C GLU A 147 8.96 7.69 10.31
#